data_ede4117cf4a4fdc3e91e47710853078f
#
_entry.id   ede4117cf4a4fdc3e91e47710853078f
#
_cell.length_a   1.000
_cell.length_b   1.000
_cell.length_c   1.000
_cell.angle_alpha   90.00
_cell.angle_beta   90.00
_cell.angle_gamma   90.00
#
_symmetry.space_group_name_H-M   'P 1'
#
loop_
_entity.id
_entity.type
_entity.pdbx_description
1 polymer ?
#
loop_
_entity_poly.entity_id
_entity_poly.type
_entity_poly.pdbx_seq_one_letter_code
_entity_poly.pdbx_strand_id
1 'polypeptide(L)'
;ITDIGATRVNTAMYTELITSGASAENAVANKLYNCVYKTVARINQLLDALDNLRGTASDTDIESIRAELLCIRAFCYDQACQHYGDLPYVVHTAGINDSQTPRTPRETIVENLLSDLSDECLANLPLRHKAESYGSARIGRVAAYALRARIALNWKKYDLAASSAKQALNLAKEAGFELE
;
A
#
# COMPACT_ATOMS: atom_id res chain seq x y z
N ILE A 1 2.45 -1.19 19.34
CA ILE A 1 3.35 -1.07 20.49
C ILE A 1 4.22 0.14 20.25
N THR A 2 4.19 1.07 21.15
CA THR A 2 4.96 2.32 21.12
C THR A 2 5.57 2.55 22.50
N ASP A 3 6.44 3.53 22.64
CA ASP A 3 7.00 3.98 23.92
C ASP A 3 5.93 4.45 24.93
N ILE A 4 4.73 4.80 24.46
CA ILE A 4 3.58 5.24 25.27
C ILE A 4 2.47 4.18 25.38
N GLY A 5 2.64 3.01 24.77
CA GLY A 5 1.65 1.94 24.76
C GLY A 5 2.27 0.56 24.85
N ALA A 6 1.77 -0.25 25.78
CA ALA A 6 2.17 -1.63 25.96
C ALA A 6 0.97 -2.57 25.87
N THR A 7 1.21 -3.82 25.43
CA THR A 7 0.16 -4.84 25.43
C THR A 7 -0.09 -5.35 26.85
N ARG A 8 -1.36 -5.51 27.18
CA ARG A 8 -1.79 -6.15 28.44
C ARG A 8 -1.61 -7.67 28.41
N VAL A 9 -1.62 -8.25 27.22
CA VAL A 9 -1.49 -9.71 27.04
C VAL A 9 0.00 -10.06 26.96
N ASN A 10 0.48 -10.77 27.95
CA ASN A 10 1.86 -11.24 28.01
C ASN A 10 2.03 -12.46 27.08
N THR A 11 2.11 -12.20 25.78
CA THR A 11 2.52 -13.20 24.80
C THR A 11 4.00 -12.98 24.47
N ALA A 12 4.80 -14.04 24.44
CA ALA A 12 6.22 -14.00 24.17
C ALA A 12 6.55 -13.13 22.95
N MET A 13 5.74 -13.18 21.92
CA MET A 13 5.88 -12.44 20.67
C MET A 13 5.93 -10.91 20.86
N TYR A 14 5.10 -10.35 21.75
CA TYR A 14 5.05 -8.90 21.99
C TYR A 14 6.04 -8.47 23.06
N THR A 15 6.30 -9.34 24.03
CA THR A 15 7.27 -9.08 25.09
C THR A 15 8.69 -8.96 24.55
N GLU A 16 9.07 -9.78 23.60
CA GLU A 16 10.37 -9.70 22.92
C GLU A 16 10.63 -8.33 22.28
N LEU A 17 9.64 -7.73 21.61
CA LEU A 17 9.78 -6.40 20.99
C LEU A 17 10.04 -5.31 22.03
N ILE A 18 9.49 -5.45 23.24
CA ILE A 18 9.62 -4.47 24.31
C ILE A 18 10.94 -4.65 25.07
N THR A 19 11.34 -5.90 25.32
CA THR A 19 12.44 -6.23 26.23
C THR A 19 13.78 -6.47 25.54
N SER A 20 13.76 -7.09 24.34
CA SER A 20 14.99 -7.56 23.65
C SER A 20 15.24 -6.81 22.33
N GLY A 21 14.32 -5.94 21.92
CA GLY A 21 14.38 -5.29 20.62
C GLY A 21 13.99 -6.20 19.45
N ALA A 22 13.97 -5.63 18.26
CA ALA A 22 13.66 -6.36 17.06
C ALA A 22 14.85 -7.19 16.57
N SER A 23 14.65 -8.49 16.40
CA SER A 23 15.62 -9.39 15.76
C SER A 23 15.01 -9.98 14.48
N ALA A 24 15.86 -10.55 13.61
CA ALA A 24 15.40 -11.25 12.40
C ALA A 24 14.54 -12.49 12.72
N GLU A 25 14.62 -13.01 13.93
CA GLU A 25 13.88 -14.19 14.40
C GLU A 25 12.57 -13.82 15.10
N ASN A 26 12.32 -12.51 15.34
CA ASN A 26 11.13 -12.06 16.04
C ASN A 26 9.87 -12.41 15.25
N ALA A 27 8.92 -13.09 15.91
CA ALA A 27 7.70 -13.58 15.28
C ALA A 27 6.80 -12.47 14.71
N VAL A 28 6.79 -11.26 15.31
CA VAL A 28 6.02 -10.10 14.80
C VAL A 28 6.64 -9.58 13.52
N ALA A 29 7.97 -9.40 13.49
CA ALA A 29 8.70 -8.98 12.31
C ALA A 29 8.49 -9.98 11.16
N ASN A 30 8.69 -11.29 11.41
CA ASN A 30 8.46 -12.32 10.41
C ASN A 30 7.02 -12.35 9.91
N LYS A 31 6.04 -12.15 10.78
CA LYS A 31 4.62 -12.15 10.40
C LYS A 31 4.29 -10.98 9.49
N LEU A 32 4.79 -9.78 9.77
CA LEU A 32 4.59 -8.60 8.93
C LEU A 32 5.24 -8.80 7.55
N TYR A 33 6.50 -9.24 7.51
CA TYR A 33 7.24 -9.53 6.28
C TYR A 33 6.49 -10.53 5.39
N ASN A 34 6.07 -11.66 5.96
CA ASN A 34 5.32 -12.68 5.25
C ASN A 34 3.96 -12.18 4.76
N CYS A 35 3.28 -11.34 5.55
CA CYS A 35 1.99 -10.76 5.17
C CYS A 35 2.16 -9.85 3.95
N VAL A 36 3.16 -8.97 3.97
CA VAL A 36 3.46 -8.07 2.86
C VAL A 36 3.71 -8.87 1.57
N TYR A 37 4.65 -9.82 1.58
CA TYR A 37 5.00 -10.54 0.35
C TYR A 37 3.90 -11.47 -0.15
N LYS A 38 3.11 -12.08 0.74
CA LYS A 38 1.92 -12.86 0.33
C LYS A 38 0.87 -11.96 -0.33
N THR A 39 0.69 -10.76 0.17
CA THR A 39 -0.27 -9.80 -0.40
C THR A 39 0.24 -9.29 -1.74
N VAL A 40 1.51 -8.88 -1.82
CA VAL A 40 2.14 -8.41 -3.06
C VAL A 40 2.11 -9.49 -4.15
N ALA A 41 2.41 -10.75 -3.81
CA ALA A 41 2.36 -11.84 -4.77
C ALA A 41 0.95 -12.00 -5.39
N ARG A 42 -0.10 -11.92 -4.56
CA ARG A 42 -1.49 -11.97 -5.05
C ARG A 42 -1.84 -10.77 -5.92
N ILE A 43 -1.38 -9.57 -5.54
CA ILE A 43 -1.61 -8.35 -6.32
C ILE A 43 -0.94 -8.48 -7.70
N ASN A 44 0.30 -8.93 -7.75
CA ASN A 44 1.01 -9.10 -9.02
C ASN A 44 0.31 -10.11 -9.93
N GLN A 45 -0.13 -11.26 -9.38
CA GLN A 45 -0.93 -12.24 -10.14
C GLN A 45 -2.22 -11.63 -10.69
N LEU A 46 -2.91 -10.80 -9.91
CA LEU A 46 -4.12 -10.12 -10.35
C LEU A 46 -3.83 -9.06 -11.42
N LEU A 47 -2.75 -8.29 -11.27
CA LEU A 47 -2.33 -7.30 -12.26
C LEU A 47 -2.01 -7.95 -13.60
N ASP A 48 -1.27 -9.07 -13.60
CA ASP A 48 -0.97 -9.83 -14.81
C ASP A 48 -2.24 -10.44 -15.43
N ALA A 49 -3.19 -10.87 -14.60
CA ALA A 49 -4.47 -11.42 -15.07
C ALA A 49 -5.40 -10.37 -15.68
N LEU A 50 -5.35 -9.11 -15.23
CA LEU A 50 -6.20 -8.04 -15.75
C LEU A 50 -5.99 -7.80 -17.24
N ASP A 51 -4.78 -7.93 -17.74
CA ASP A 51 -4.48 -7.73 -19.16
C ASP A 51 -5.14 -8.79 -20.05
N ASN A 52 -5.36 -9.99 -19.51
CA ASN A 52 -6.08 -11.06 -20.21
C ASN A 52 -7.60 -10.84 -20.31
N LEU A 53 -8.14 -9.89 -19.54
CA LEU A 53 -9.56 -9.54 -19.57
C LEU A 53 -9.90 -8.44 -20.59
N ARG A 54 -8.88 -7.84 -21.25
CA ARG A 54 -9.13 -6.83 -22.29
C ARG A 54 -9.94 -7.41 -23.44
N GLY A 55 -10.97 -6.65 -23.82
CA GLY A 55 -11.94 -7.09 -24.82
C GLY A 55 -13.08 -7.99 -24.30
N THR A 56 -12.99 -8.46 -23.03
CA THR A 56 -14.06 -9.25 -22.38
C THR A 56 -14.74 -8.44 -21.27
N ALA A 57 -13.96 -7.66 -20.54
CA ALA A 57 -14.46 -6.73 -19.51
C ALA A 57 -14.30 -5.28 -19.98
N SER A 58 -15.00 -4.36 -19.31
CA SER A 58 -14.86 -2.93 -19.55
C SER A 58 -13.45 -2.44 -19.24
N ASP A 59 -12.81 -1.70 -20.14
CA ASP A 59 -11.48 -1.11 -19.88
C ASP A 59 -11.53 -0.16 -18.68
N THR A 60 -12.63 0.55 -18.46
CA THR A 60 -12.82 1.40 -17.29
C THR A 60 -12.76 0.60 -15.98
N ASP A 61 -13.40 -0.56 -15.94
CA ASP A 61 -13.38 -1.42 -14.77
C ASP A 61 -11.99 -2.03 -14.56
N ILE A 62 -11.32 -2.45 -15.65
CA ILE A 62 -9.96 -2.97 -15.61
C ILE A 62 -9.00 -1.92 -15.00
N GLU A 63 -9.02 -0.69 -15.50
CA GLU A 63 -8.14 0.38 -15.03
C GLU A 63 -8.49 0.83 -13.60
N SER A 64 -9.77 0.80 -13.22
CA SER A 64 -10.18 1.06 -11.84
C SER A 64 -9.65 0.00 -10.87
N ILE A 65 -9.76 -1.28 -11.22
CA ILE A 65 -9.23 -2.38 -10.41
C ILE A 65 -7.69 -2.32 -10.37
N ARG A 66 -7.04 -2.01 -11.48
CA ARG A 66 -5.58 -1.82 -11.55
C ARG A 66 -5.12 -0.74 -10.57
N ALA A 67 -5.76 0.43 -10.58
CA ALA A 67 -5.43 1.53 -9.69
C ALA A 67 -5.62 1.15 -8.21
N GLU A 68 -6.66 0.40 -7.89
CA GLU A 68 -6.92 -0.10 -6.53
C GLU A 68 -5.82 -1.06 -6.08
N LEU A 69 -5.42 -2.02 -6.94
CA LEU A 69 -4.33 -2.97 -6.66
C LEU A 69 -2.98 -2.25 -6.47
N LEU A 70 -2.69 -1.24 -7.27
CA LEU A 70 -1.48 -0.42 -7.13
C LEU A 70 -1.47 0.36 -5.80
N CYS A 71 -2.61 0.90 -5.37
CA CYS A 71 -2.73 1.51 -4.05
C CYS A 71 -2.41 0.53 -2.91
N ILE A 72 -2.95 -0.69 -2.97
CA ILE A 72 -2.69 -1.71 -1.95
C ILE A 72 -1.22 -2.14 -1.98
N ARG A 73 -0.63 -2.32 -3.16
CA ARG A 73 0.79 -2.64 -3.31
C ARG A 73 1.69 -1.54 -2.73
N ALA A 74 1.36 -0.28 -3.04
CA ALA A 74 2.08 0.86 -2.50
C ALA A 74 2.00 0.93 -0.97
N PHE A 75 0.83 0.70 -0.39
CA PHE A 75 0.66 0.62 1.05
C PHE A 75 1.53 -0.49 1.67
N CYS A 76 1.53 -1.69 1.08
CA CYS A 76 2.30 -2.82 1.58
C CYS A 76 3.80 -2.55 1.57
N TYR A 77 4.33 -2.05 0.46
CA TYR A 77 5.76 -1.75 0.35
C TYR A 77 6.18 -0.53 1.18
N ASP A 78 5.35 0.52 1.29
CA ASP A 78 5.64 1.65 2.16
C ASP A 78 5.80 1.19 3.61
N GLN A 79 4.86 0.38 4.11
CA GLN A 79 4.96 -0.19 5.46
C GLN A 79 6.22 -1.05 5.62
N ALA A 80 6.52 -1.89 4.65
CA ALA A 80 7.70 -2.75 4.69
C ALA A 80 9.00 -1.93 4.67
N CYS A 81 9.12 -0.91 3.82
CA CYS A 81 10.28 -0.02 3.76
C CYS A 81 10.53 0.73 5.07
N GLN A 82 9.46 1.15 5.76
CA GLN A 82 9.57 1.82 7.05
C GLN A 82 10.11 0.89 8.16
N HIS A 83 9.79 -0.42 8.09
CA HIS A 83 10.19 -1.38 9.13
C HIS A 83 11.51 -2.10 8.83
N TYR A 84 11.80 -2.38 7.56
CA TYR A 84 12.93 -3.24 7.17
C TYR A 84 14.00 -2.54 6.33
N GLY A 85 13.75 -1.31 5.88
CA GLY A 85 14.66 -0.61 4.98
C GLY A 85 14.62 -1.17 3.57
N ASP A 86 15.79 -1.49 3.00
CA ASP A 86 15.92 -2.04 1.66
C ASP A 86 15.33 -3.44 1.56
N LEU A 87 14.58 -3.70 0.48
CA LEU A 87 13.77 -4.89 0.31
C LEU A 87 13.88 -5.48 -1.12
N PRO A 88 13.67 -6.78 -1.32
CA PRO A 88 13.36 -7.30 -2.64
C PRO A 88 12.11 -6.64 -3.22
N TYR A 89 12.24 -5.94 -4.34
CA TYR A 89 11.13 -5.25 -5.00
C TYR A 89 10.64 -6.05 -6.19
N VAL A 90 9.53 -6.77 -6.01
CA VAL A 90 8.95 -7.67 -7.01
C VAL A 90 7.61 -7.10 -7.46
N VAL A 91 7.48 -6.77 -8.75
CA VAL A 91 6.30 -6.10 -9.34
C VAL A 91 5.62 -6.94 -10.43
N HIS A 92 5.98 -8.19 -10.54
CA HIS A 92 5.45 -9.19 -11.47
C HIS A 92 5.12 -10.48 -10.72
N THR A 93 4.40 -11.39 -11.36
CA THR A 93 4.19 -12.73 -10.78
C THR A 93 5.52 -13.44 -10.60
N ALA A 94 5.85 -13.75 -9.35
CA ALA A 94 7.14 -14.33 -8.99
C ALA A 94 7.28 -15.76 -9.54
N GLY A 95 8.41 -16.02 -10.17
CA GLY A 95 8.85 -17.36 -10.59
C GLY A 95 9.94 -17.93 -9.68
N ILE A 96 10.45 -19.11 -10.02
CA ILE A 96 11.49 -19.79 -9.23
C ILE A 96 12.76 -18.92 -9.09
N ASN A 97 13.11 -18.17 -10.13
CA ASN A 97 14.31 -17.32 -10.14
C ASN A 97 14.20 -16.11 -9.21
N ASP A 98 12.99 -15.68 -8.85
CA ASP A 98 12.78 -14.51 -7.99
C ASP A 98 13.12 -14.77 -6.52
N SER A 99 13.35 -16.03 -6.14
CA SER A 99 13.83 -16.40 -4.80
C SER A 99 15.19 -15.77 -4.44
N GLN A 100 15.96 -15.34 -5.45
CA GLN A 100 17.26 -14.71 -5.33
C GLN A 100 17.23 -13.19 -5.65
N THR A 101 16.05 -12.57 -5.71
CA THR A 101 15.91 -11.14 -5.99
C THR A 101 16.70 -10.32 -4.95
N PRO A 102 17.68 -9.50 -5.37
CA PRO A 102 18.45 -8.69 -4.44
C PRO A 102 17.57 -7.60 -3.81
N ARG A 103 18.04 -7.02 -2.73
CA ARG A 103 17.36 -5.87 -2.12
C ARG A 103 17.52 -4.65 -3.02
N THR A 104 16.41 -3.95 -3.23
CA THR A 104 16.36 -2.64 -3.89
C THR A 104 16.42 -1.56 -2.80
N PRO A 105 17.18 -0.47 -2.98
CA PRO A 105 17.16 0.65 -2.06
C PRO A 105 15.73 1.16 -1.84
N ARG A 106 15.37 1.37 -0.59
CA ARG A 106 14.02 1.80 -0.20
C ARG A 106 13.60 3.12 -0.86
N GLU A 107 14.54 4.03 -1.08
CA GLU A 107 14.30 5.30 -1.77
C GLU A 107 13.82 5.06 -3.21
N THR A 108 14.47 4.13 -3.92
CA THR A 108 14.06 3.72 -5.27
C THR A 108 12.69 3.04 -5.27
N ILE A 109 12.42 2.17 -4.27
CA ILE A 109 11.09 1.56 -4.13
C ILE A 109 10.04 2.65 -3.99
N VAL A 110 10.23 3.59 -3.07
CA VAL A 110 9.26 4.66 -2.81
C VAL A 110 9.04 5.55 -4.04
N GLU A 111 10.07 5.88 -4.79
CA GLU A 111 9.95 6.62 -6.05
C GLU A 111 9.06 5.88 -7.05
N ASN A 112 9.24 4.58 -7.19
CA ASN A 112 8.38 3.75 -8.03
C ASN A 112 6.94 3.70 -7.52
N LEU A 113 6.73 3.56 -6.20
CA LEU A 113 5.39 3.56 -5.62
C LEU A 113 4.65 4.88 -5.88
N LEU A 114 5.33 6.02 -5.74
CA LEU A 114 4.75 7.33 -6.01
C LEU A 114 4.48 7.56 -7.50
N SER A 115 5.30 6.99 -8.37
CA SER A 115 5.06 6.96 -9.82
C SER A 115 3.84 6.13 -10.19
N ASP A 116 3.69 4.93 -9.57
CA ASP A 116 2.51 4.07 -9.75
C ASP A 116 1.22 4.80 -9.32
N LEU A 117 1.29 5.64 -8.29
CA LEU A 117 0.18 6.45 -7.79
C LEU A 117 0.09 7.82 -8.48
N SER A 118 0.33 7.90 -9.79
CA SER A 118 0.20 9.12 -10.57
C SER A 118 -1.24 9.65 -10.60
N ASP A 119 -1.42 10.92 -10.95
CA ASP A 119 -2.76 11.51 -11.08
C ASP A 119 -3.60 10.80 -12.14
N GLU A 120 -2.97 10.32 -13.23
CA GLU A 120 -3.62 9.54 -14.28
C GLU A 120 -4.11 8.19 -13.74
N CYS A 121 -3.30 7.48 -12.97
CA CYS A 121 -3.68 6.23 -12.34
C CYS A 121 -4.84 6.46 -11.37
N LEU A 122 -4.73 7.43 -10.46
CA LEU A 122 -5.74 7.69 -9.44
C LEU A 122 -7.05 8.23 -10.01
N ALA A 123 -7.04 8.85 -11.20
CA ALA A 123 -8.25 9.31 -11.89
C ALA A 123 -9.18 8.14 -12.29
N ASN A 124 -8.65 6.92 -12.46
CA ASN A 124 -9.44 5.73 -12.78
C ASN A 124 -10.27 5.22 -11.58
N LEU A 125 -9.96 5.65 -10.37
CA LEU A 125 -10.73 5.28 -9.20
C LEU A 125 -12.04 6.08 -9.13
N PRO A 126 -13.16 5.47 -8.69
CA PRO A 126 -14.37 6.22 -8.38
C PRO A 126 -14.10 7.18 -7.23
N LEU A 127 -14.84 8.29 -7.17
CA LEU A 127 -14.71 9.28 -6.09
C LEU A 127 -14.85 8.59 -4.72
N ARG A 128 -15.91 7.79 -4.59
CA ARG A 128 -16.13 6.84 -3.48
C ARG A 128 -16.93 5.65 -4.01
N HIS A 129 -16.78 4.49 -3.41
CA HIS A 129 -17.66 3.35 -3.69
C HIS A 129 -19.01 3.54 -2.99
N LYS A 130 -20.10 3.09 -3.64
CA LYS A 130 -21.42 3.07 -3.01
C LYS A 130 -21.39 2.16 -1.78
N ALA A 131 -22.16 2.52 -0.77
CA ALA A 131 -22.27 1.76 0.50
C ALA A 131 -23.14 0.51 0.31
N GLU A 132 -22.71 -0.40 -0.54
CA GLU A 132 -23.20 -1.78 -0.59
C GLU A 132 -22.30 -2.64 0.32
N SER A 133 -22.71 -3.86 0.65
CA SER A 133 -22.12 -4.68 1.72
C SER A 133 -20.58 -4.83 1.69
N TYR A 134 -19.94 -4.62 0.56
CA TYR A 134 -18.48 -4.60 0.42
C TYR A 134 -17.91 -3.30 -0.15
N GLY A 135 -18.75 -2.36 -0.62
CA GLY A 135 -18.32 -1.14 -1.30
C GLY A 135 -17.56 -0.17 -0.39
N SER A 136 -17.90 -0.14 0.90
CA SER A 136 -17.22 0.71 1.89
C SER A 136 -15.78 0.28 2.21
N ALA A 137 -15.42 -0.97 1.92
CA ALA A 137 -14.07 -1.50 2.14
C ALA A 137 -13.11 -1.32 0.94
N ARG A 138 -13.61 -0.82 -0.20
CA ARG A 138 -12.81 -0.61 -1.41
C ARG A 138 -12.16 0.78 -1.41
N ILE A 139 -11.02 0.89 -2.10
CA ILE A 139 -10.26 2.15 -2.17
C ILE A 139 -10.89 3.07 -3.22
N GLY A 140 -11.45 4.19 -2.77
CA GLY A 140 -11.87 5.29 -3.65
C GLY A 140 -10.78 6.34 -3.83
N ARG A 141 -11.00 7.28 -4.73
CA ARG A 141 -10.03 8.33 -5.11
C ARG A 141 -9.60 9.18 -3.91
N VAL A 142 -10.52 9.50 -3.01
CA VAL A 142 -10.20 10.26 -1.77
C VAL A 142 -9.14 9.54 -0.93
N ALA A 143 -9.36 8.24 -0.68
CA ALA A 143 -8.44 7.43 0.12
C ALA A 143 -7.08 7.25 -0.58
N ALA A 144 -7.07 7.11 -1.90
CA ALA A 144 -5.86 6.95 -2.68
C ALA A 144 -4.97 8.21 -2.65
N TYR A 145 -5.53 9.41 -2.79
CA TYR A 145 -4.79 10.67 -2.62
C TYR A 145 -4.30 10.87 -1.18
N ALA A 146 -5.08 10.49 -0.17
CA ALA A 146 -4.64 10.51 1.22
C ALA A 146 -3.48 9.52 1.47
N LEU A 147 -3.52 8.33 0.85
CA LEU A 147 -2.42 7.37 0.90
C LEU A 147 -1.15 7.95 0.26
N ARG A 148 -1.26 8.52 -0.96
CA ARG A 148 -0.12 9.15 -1.64
C ARG A 148 0.47 10.29 -0.80
N ALA A 149 -0.38 11.14 -0.21
CA ALA A 149 0.08 12.21 0.67
C ALA A 149 0.87 11.68 1.87
N ARG A 150 0.39 10.62 2.51
CA ARG A 150 1.07 9.99 3.65
C ARG A 150 2.41 9.39 3.25
N ILE A 151 2.46 8.64 2.15
CA ILE A 151 3.71 8.06 1.64
C ILE A 151 4.69 9.20 1.34
N ALA A 152 4.29 10.21 0.59
CA ALA A 152 5.14 11.34 0.24
C ALA A 152 5.66 12.09 1.49
N LEU A 153 4.82 12.27 2.51
CA LEU A 153 5.20 12.90 3.77
C LEU A 153 6.26 12.09 4.53
N ASN A 154 6.04 10.77 4.67
CA ASN A 154 6.97 9.86 5.35
C ASN A 154 8.36 9.90 4.72
N TRP A 155 8.42 10.06 3.40
CA TRP A 155 9.65 10.07 2.64
C TRP A 155 10.14 11.48 2.25
N LYS A 156 9.66 12.51 2.97
CA LYS A 156 10.10 13.92 2.86
C LYS A 156 9.90 14.55 1.47
N LYS A 157 8.97 14.04 0.68
CA LYS A 157 8.53 14.62 -0.60
C LYS A 157 7.41 15.65 -0.32
N TYR A 158 7.76 16.74 0.38
CA TYR A 158 6.78 17.65 1.00
C TYR A 158 5.84 18.34 0.00
N ASP A 159 6.31 18.75 -1.16
CA ASP A 159 5.48 19.38 -2.18
C ASP A 159 4.41 18.42 -2.71
N LEU A 160 4.79 17.17 -2.97
CA LEU A 160 3.86 16.12 -3.40
C LEU A 160 2.89 15.75 -2.26
N ALA A 161 3.37 15.72 -1.02
CA ALA A 161 2.52 15.46 0.14
C ALA A 161 1.45 16.55 0.30
N ALA A 162 1.85 17.82 0.23
CA ALA A 162 0.94 18.96 0.35
C ALA A 162 -0.09 19.00 -0.79
N SER A 163 0.34 18.83 -2.04
CA SER A 163 -0.55 18.82 -3.20
C SER A 163 -1.53 17.65 -3.15
N SER A 164 -1.06 16.46 -2.79
CA SER A 164 -1.91 15.27 -2.66
C SER A 164 -2.93 15.39 -1.51
N ALA A 165 -2.51 15.94 -0.36
CA ALA A 165 -3.42 16.18 0.77
C ALA A 165 -4.50 17.19 0.40
N LYS A 166 -4.13 18.30 -0.28
CA LYS A 166 -5.09 19.28 -0.78
C LYS A 166 -6.10 18.66 -1.73
N GLN A 167 -5.63 17.81 -2.65
CA GLN A 167 -6.51 17.09 -3.58
C GLN A 167 -7.44 16.14 -2.84
N ALA A 168 -6.95 15.38 -1.85
CA ALA A 168 -7.78 14.50 -1.03
C ALA A 168 -8.89 15.28 -0.32
N LEU A 169 -8.59 16.46 0.26
CA LEU A 169 -9.58 17.32 0.93
C LEU A 169 -10.63 17.86 -0.05
N ASN A 170 -10.23 18.29 -1.24
CA ASN A 170 -11.15 18.78 -2.26
C ASN A 170 -12.12 17.66 -2.70
N LEU A 171 -11.59 16.49 -2.99
CA LEU A 171 -12.38 15.32 -3.37
C LEU A 171 -13.27 14.80 -2.23
N ALA A 172 -12.82 14.92 -0.98
CA ALA A 172 -13.63 14.58 0.20
C ALA A 172 -14.87 15.46 0.29
N LYS A 173 -14.72 16.77 0.10
CA LYS A 173 -15.86 17.74 0.06
C LYS A 173 -16.82 17.39 -1.09
N GLU A 174 -16.30 17.11 -2.29
CA GLU A 174 -17.10 16.69 -3.44
C GLU A 174 -17.86 15.38 -3.15
N ALA A 175 -17.25 14.45 -2.43
CA ALA A 175 -17.85 13.18 -2.04
C ALA A 175 -18.87 13.31 -0.89
N GLY A 176 -19.02 14.50 -0.30
CA GLY A 176 -19.92 14.75 0.83
C GLY A 176 -19.38 14.18 2.16
N PHE A 177 -18.05 14.07 2.31
CA PHE A 177 -17.44 13.79 3.61
C PHE A 177 -17.29 15.10 4.38
N GLU A 178 -17.81 15.14 5.59
CA GLU A 178 -17.65 16.24 6.54
C GLU A 178 -16.73 15.79 7.67
N LEU A 179 -15.89 16.72 8.14
CA LEU A 179 -15.13 16.52 9.38
C LEU A 179 -16.04 16.98 10.51
N GLU A 180 -16.36 16.05 11.43
CA GLU A 180 -17.06 16.35 12.68
C GLU A 180 -16.16 17.06 13.69
#